data_bc96bb2286b8bd094c31a32f589ac8d3
#
_entry.id   bc96bb2286b8bd094c31a32f589ac8d3
#
_cell.length_a   1.000
_cell.length_b   1.000
_cell.length_c   1.000
_cell.angle_alpha   90.00
_cell.angle_beta   90.00
_cell.angle_gamma   90.00
#
_symmetry.space_group_name_H-M   'P 1'
#
loop_
_entity.id
_entity.type
_entity.pdbx_description
1 polymer ?
#
loop_
_entity_poly.entity_id
_entity_poly.type
_entity_poly.pdbx_seq_one_letter_code
_entity_poly.pdbx_strand_id
1 'polypeptide(L)'
;QDFSSPKEVQRYEDLMAELAIIVVDQFGGSLKAEHGTGRNMAPFVEKEWGAAAYDIMKRIKKIFDPKNQINPDVLINPDPKAHLKHLKPLPESHAIIDKCMECGYCEPHCVSEGLTLSPRQRIVIAREISRLEATNDDPQRLADIRKDVTYQLDETCATDGLCALACPVHIDTGKFVKHWRADAITDTQKKVANYIGSNMESTTAMMRMGLKVVSFFHSVFGTRIMSSISSGMHWISRGTIPKWIPQIPKGADKIK
;
A
#
# COMPACT_ATOMS: atom_id res chain seq x y z
N GLN A 1 0.58 -1.42 -16.25
CA GLN A 1 0.31 -2.60 -17.09
C GLN A 1 -0.17 -3.72 -16.19
N ASP A 2 -1.33 -4.28 -16.51
CA ASP A 2 -1.83 -5.48 -15.84
C ASP A 2 -1.54 -6.70 -16.73
N PHE A 3 -0.55 -7.49 -16.34
CA PHE A 3 -0.15 -8.69 -17.09
C PHE A 3 -1.12 -9.87 -16.94
N SER A 4 -2.23 -9.73 -16.27
CA SER A 4 -3.36 -10.67 -16.36
C SER A 4 -4.12 -10.52 -17.68
N SER A 5 -3.97 -9.39 -18.36
CA SER A 5 -4.59 -9.09 -19.66
C SER A 5 -3.73 -9.61 -20.83
N PRO A 6 -4.22 -10.52 -21.69
CA PRO A 6 -3.48 -10.98 -22.86
C PRO A 6 -3.05 -9.84 -23.80
N LYS A 7 -3.85 -8.77 -23.88
CA LYS A 7 -3.52 -7.58 -24.69
C LYS A 7 -2.29 -6.84 -24.14
N GLU A 8 -2.16 -6.73 -22.82
CA GLU A 8 -1.01 -6.08 -22.21
C GLU A 8 0.24 -6.95 -22.29
N VAL A 9 0.10 -8.27 -22.24
CA VAL A 9 1.21 -9.20 -22.50
C VAL A 9 1.71 -9.07 -23.94
N GLN A 10 0.80 -8.98 -24.94
CA GLN A 10 1.20 -8.77 -26.33
C GLN A 10 1.92 -7.43 -26.52
N ARG A 11 1.41 -6.35 -25.94
CA ARG A 11 2.11 -5.05 -25.97
C ARG A 11 3.49 -5.09 -25.38
N TYR A 12 3.68 -5.88 -24.34
CA TYR A 12 4.98 -6.07 -23.70
C TYR A 12 5.92 -6.89 -24.61
N GLU A 13 5.42 -7.95 -25.27
CA GLU A 13 6.19 -8.72 -26.26
C GLU A 13 6.67 -7.80 -27.40
N ASP A 14 5.76 -7.01 -27.98
CA ASP A 14 6.06 -6.09 -29.08
C ASP A 14 7.10 -5.04 -28.66
N LEU A 15 6.94 -4.44 -27.46
CA LEU A 15 7.87 -3.45 -26.91
C LEU A 15 9.27 -4.05 -26.72
N MET A 16 9.38 -5.26 -26.19
CA MET A 16 10.68 -5.90 -25.94
C MET A 16 11.38 -6.27 -27.28
N ALA A 17 10.62 -6.71 -28.27
CA ALA A 17 11.14 -7.00 -29.60
C ALA A 17 11.64 -5.73 -30.28
N GLU A 18 10.87 -4.65 -30.27
CA GLU A 18 11.25 -3.35 -30.86
C GLU A 18 12.46 -2.75 -30.16
N LEU A 19 12.50 -2.78 -28.81
CA LEU A 19 13.63 -2.30 -28.03
C LEU A 19 14.92 -3.07 -28.38
N ALA A 20 14.85 -4.39 -28.56
CA ALA A 20 16.01 -5.19 -28.96
C ALA A 20 16.51 -4.81 -30.35
N ILE A 21 15.61 -4.52 -31.30
CA ILE A 21 15.97 -4.05 -32.64
C ILE A 21 16.65 -2.66 -32.59
N ILE A 22 16.05 -1.72 -31.88
CA ILE A 22 16.58 -0.36 -31.78
C ILE A 22 17.98 -0.39 -31.13
N VAL A 23 18.11 -1.03 -29.97
CA VAL A 23 19.36 -1.01 -29.22
C VAL A 23 20.47 -1.78 -29.94
N VAL A 24 20.20 -2.98 -30.43
CA VAL A 24 21.24 -3.83 -31.02
C VAL A 24 21.49 -3.49 -32.50
N ASP A 25 20.42 -3.48 -33.32
CA ASP A 25 20.59 -3.37 -34.79
C ASP A 25 20.86 -1.94 -35.24
N GLN A 26 20.20 -0.93 -34.61
CA GLN A 26 20.35 0.46 -35.03
C GLN A 26 21.52 1.17 -34.36
N PHE A 27 21.73 0.91 -33.06
CA PHE A 27 22.74 1.63 -32.29
C PHE A 27 23.96 0.79 -31.89
N GLY A 28 24.01 -0.50 -32.18
CA GLY A 28 25.10 -1.40 -31.74
C GLY A 28 25.30 -1.40 -30.22
N GLY A 29 24.24 -1.14 -29.48
CA GLY A 29 24.25 -1.01 -28.03
C GLY A 29 24.07 -2.34 -27.32
N SER A 30 24.16 -2.30 -25.98
CA SER A 30 23.95 -3.48 -25.12
C SER A 30 22.56 -3.45 -24.48
N LEU A 31 21.90 -4.60 -24.45
CA LEU A 31 20.63 -4.82 -23.76
C LEU A 31 20.81 -4.95 -22.23
N LYS A 32 22.05 -5.00 -21.77
CA LYS A 32 22.40 -5.02 -20.36
C LYS A 32 22.24 -3.62 -19.75
N ALA A 33 21.25 -3.45 -18.87
CA ALA A 33 21.10 -2.24 -18.05
C ALA A 33 21.85 -2.38 -16.71
N GLU A 34 21.63 -1.45 -15.77
CA GLU A 34 22.21 -1.50 -14.42
C GLU A 34 21.84 -2.77 -13.65
N HIS A 35 20.69 -3.35 -13.92
CA HIS A 35 20.20 -4.61 -13.32
C HIS A 35 20.80 -5.87 -13.95
N GLY A 36 21.68 -5.75 -14.92
CA GLY A 36 22.24 -6.85 -15.69
C GLY A 36 21.27 -7.38 -16.76
N THR A 37 21.64 -8.52 -17.39
CA THR A 37 20.82 -9.11 -18.47
C THR A 37 19.54 -9.72 -17.91
N GLY A 38 19.63 -10.55 -16.89
CA GLY A 38 18.48 -11.18 -16.27
C GLY A 38 17.68 -12.11 -17.20
N ARG A 39 16.57 -12.64 -16.68
CA ARG A 39 15.68 -13.55 -17.42
C ARG A 39 14.93 -12.84 -18.55
N ASN A 40 14.59 -11.57 -18.37
CA ASN A 40 13.83 -10.80 -19.36
C ASN A 40 14.60 -10.58 -20.66
N MET A 41 15.92 -10.45 -20.59
CA MET A 41 16.79 -10.24 -21.76
C MET A 41 17.37 -11.56 -22.29
N ALA A 42 17.22 -12.68 -21.60
CA ALA A 42 17.76 -13.96 -22.01
C ALA A 42 17.39 -14.35 -23.46
N PRO A 43 16.17 -14.16 -23.95
CA PRO A 43 15.81 -14.45 -25.34
C PRO A 43 16.56 -13.62 -26.40
N PHE A 44 17.13 -12.49 -26.00
CA PHE A 44 17.76 -11.52 -26.91
C PHE A 44 19.31 -11.56 -26.83
N VAL A 45 19.90 -12.37 -25.96
CA VAL A 45 21.36 -12.46 -25.77
C VAL A 45 22.09 -12.90 -27.04
N GLU A 46 21.56 -13.90 -27.73
CA GLU A 46 22.17 -14.36 -29.00
C GLU A 46 22.11 -13.27 -30.09
N LYS A 47 21.02 -12.47 -30.10
CA LYS A 47 20.90 -11.32 -31.01
C LYS A 47 21.98 -10.26 -30.74
N GLU A 48 22.22 -9.94 -29.48
CA GLU A 48 23.21 -8.93 -29.07
C GLU A 48 24.66 -9.37 -29.34
N TRP A 49 25.00 -10.63 -28.98
CA TRP A 49 26.37 -11.11 -28.98
C TRP A 49 26.75 -11.93 -30.21
N GLY A 50 25.78 -12.34 -30.99
CA GLY A 50 25.95 -13.26 -32.12
C GLY A 50 26.09 -14.72 -31.71
N ALA A 51 25.82 -15.63 -32.64
CA ALA A 51 25.78 -17.06 -32.39
C ALA A 51 27.11 -17.64 -31.86
N ALA A 52 28.24 -17.15 -32.36
CA ALA A 52 29.57 -17.64 -31.94
C ALA A 52 29.89 -17.31 -30.48
N ALA A 53 29.65 -16.09 -30.04
CA ALA A 53 29.88 -15.70 -28.66
C ALA A 53 28.86 -16.38 -27.73
N TYR A 54 27.59 -16.49 -28.15
CA TYR A 54 26.57 -17.18 -27.37
C TYR A 54 26.87 -18.68 -27.20
N ASP A 55 27.48 -19.35 -28.22
CA ASP A 55 27.94 -20.74 -28.06
C ASP A 55 29.06 -20.87 -27.04
N ILE A 56 30.01 -19.93 -27.03
CA ILE A 56 31.05 -19.89 -25.99
C ILE A 56 30.43 -19.78 -24.60
N MET A 57 29.43 -18.86 -24.41
CA MET A 57 28.72 -18.70 -23.13
C MET A 57 28.06 -20.01 -22.68
N LYS A 58 27.39 -20.73 -23.59
CA LYS A 58 26.80 -22.06 -23.33
C LYS A 58 27.84 -23.08 -22.90
N ARG A 59 28.98 -23.12 -23.58
CA ARG A 59 30.09 -24.06 -23.27
C ARG A 59 30.70 -23.75 -21.90
N ILE A 60 30.95 -22.48 -21.56
CA ILE A 60 31.42 -22.06 -20.24
C ILE A 60 30.41 -22.52 -19.18
N LYS A 61 29.13 -22.20 -19.36
CA LYS A 61 28.07 -22.63 -18.44
C LYS A 61 28.08 -24.14 -18.21
N LYS A 62 28.21 -24.93 -19.27
CA LYS A 62 28.21 -26.39 -19.18
C LYS A 62 29.44 -26.94 -18.43
N ILE A 63 30.60 -26.28 -18.55
CA ILE A 63 31.82 -26.69 -17.84
C ILE A 63 31.70 -26.46 -16.33
N PHE A 64 31.22 -25.28 -15.93
CA PHE A 64 31.13 -24.87 -14.51
C PHE A 64 29.86 -25.36 -13.82
N ASP A 65 28.80 -25.59 -14.58
CA ASP A 65 27.51 -26.03 -14.07
C ASP A 65 26.84 -27.07 -14.99
N PRO A 66 27.44 -28.29 -15.05
CA PRO A 66 26.97 -29.33 -15.95
C PRO A 66 25.54 -29.80 -15.68
N LYS A 67 25.02 -29.58 -14.45
CA LYS A 67 23.66 -29.92 -14.03
C LYS A 67 22.67 -28.75 -14.10
N ASN A 68 23.11 -27.58 -14.57
CA ASN A 68 22.30 -26.35 -14.67
C ASN A 68 21.57 -25.99 -13.35
N GLN A 69 22.29 -26.02 -12.23
CA GLN A 69 21.77 -25.74 -10.89
C GLN A 69 21.97 -24.30 -10.45
N ILE A 70 22.92 -23.57 -11.05
CA ILE A 70 23.28 -22.20 -10.68
C ILE A 70 22.54 -21.26 -11.61
N ASN A 71 21.57 -20.49 -11.09
CA ASN A 71 20.75 -19.54 -11.84
C ASN A 71 20.27 -20.10 -13.19
N PRO A 72 19.49 -21.19 -13.21
CA PRO A 72 19.03 -21.79 -14.46
C PRO A 72 18.19 -20.77 -15.25
N ASP A 73 18.37 -20.77 -16.57
CA ASP A 73 17.57 -20.01 -17.54
C ASP A 73 17.63 -18.48 -17.37
N VAL A 74 18.64 -17.93 -16.67
CA VAL A 74 18.73 -16.48 -16.42
C VAL A 74 19.40 -15.74 -17.60
N LEU A 75 20.48 -16.25 -18.14
CA LEU A 75 21.21 -15.66 -19.27
C LEU A 75 21.09 -16.53 -20.52
N ILE A 76 21.26 -17.84 -20.34
CA ILE A 76 21.17 -18.85 -21.39
C ILE A 76 19.83 -19.55 -21.21
N ASN A 77 18.90 -19.26 -22.12
CA ASN A 77 17.56 -19.80 -22.08
C ASN A 77 17.14 -20.27 -23.48
N PRO A 78 16.75 -21.53 -23.64
CA PRO A 78 16.31 -22.05 -24.93
C PRO A 78 14.91 -21.55 -25.34
N ASP A 79 14.17 -20.95 -24.41
CA ASP A 79 12.82 -20.49 -24.65
C ASP A 79 12.81 -19.03 -25.15
N PRO A 80 12.45 -18.79 -26.43
CA PRO A 80 12.40 -17.43 -26.97
C PRO A 80 11.33 -16.54 -26.34
N LYS A 81 10.40 -17.12 -25.58
CA LYS A 81 9.32 -16.43 -24.87
C LYS A 81 9.51 -16.44 -23.35
N ALA A 82 10.71 -16.67 -22.86
CA ALA A 82 11.00 -16.74 -21.42
C ALA A 82 10.59 -15.44 -20.68
N HIS A 83 10.74 -14.29 -21.32
CA HIS A 83 10.37 -12.96 -20.79
C HIS A 83 8.85 -12.76 -20.63
N LEU A 84 8.03 -13.58 -21.28
CA LEU A 84 6.57 -13.53 -21.17
C LEU A 84 5.99 -14.49 -20.13
N LYS A 85 6.84 -15.31 -19.50
CA LYS A 85 6.41 -16.29 -18.50
C LYS A 85 6.61 -15.77 -17.08
N HIS A 86 5.71 -16.16 -16.20
CA HIS A 86 5.75 -15.79 -14.79
C HIS A 86 5.77 -14.26 -14.57
N LEU A 87 5.07 -13.53 -15.42
CA LEU A 87 4.86 -12.12 -15.25
C LEU A 87 4.07 -11.85 -13.96
N LYS A 88 4.52 -10.85 -13.20
CA LYS A 88 3.83 -10.47 -11.96
C LYS A 88 2.56 -9.70 -12.32
N PRO A 89 1.37 -10.19 -11.95
CA PRO A 89 0.15 -9.41 -12.12
C PRO A 89 0.18 -8.18 -11.22
N LEU A 90 -0.30 -7.05 -11.75
CA LEU A 90 -0.50 -5.81 -11.01
C LEU A 90 -1.96 -5.41 -11.13
N PRO A 91 -2.89 -6.10 -10.46
CA PRO A 91 -4.31 -5.81 -10.56
C PRO A 91 -4.61 -4.38 -10.12
N GLU A 92 -5.54 -3.75 -10.82
CA GLU A 92 -6.04 -2.43 -10.44
C GLU A 92 -6.80 -2.53 -9.11
N SER A 93 -6.66 -1.53 -8.28
CA SER A 93 -7.32 -1.46 -6.98
C SER A 93 -7.93 -0.08 -6.74
N HIS A 94 -7.15 0.98 -6.95
CA HIS A 94 -7.61 2.34 -6.76
C HIS A 94 -6.75 3.32 -7.55
N ALA A 95 -7.38 4.29 -8.24
CA ALA A 95 -6.73 5.23 -9.14
C ALA A 95 -5.53 5.99 -8.50
N ILE A 96 -5.53 6.21 -7.18
CA ILE A 96 -4.43 6.85 -6.47
C ILE A 96 -3.16 5.99 -6.49
N ILE A 97 -3.29 4.66 -6.44
CA ILE A 97 -2.17 3.73 -6.22
C ILE A 97 -1.83 2.85 -7.43
N ASP A 98 -2.68 2.82 -8.46
CA ASP A 98 -2.51 1.87 -9.58
C ASP A 98 -1.26 2.11 -10.43
N LYS A 99 -0.69 3.33 -10.39
CA LYS A 99 0.59 3.64 -11.04
C LYS A 99 1.81 3.05 -10.30
N CYS A 100 1.64 2.41 -9.15
CA CYS A 100 2.74 1.89 -8.35
C CYS A 100 3.46 0.76 -9.07
N MET A 101 4.78 0.92 -9.28
CA MET A 101 5.68 -0.09 -9.82
C MET A 101 6.40 -0.92 -8.75
N GLU A 102 6.06 -0.72 -7.48
CA GLU A 102 6.59 -1.44 -6.32
C GLU A 102 8.11 -1.32 -6.11
N CYS A 103 8.71 -0.20 -6.50
CA CYS A 103 10.15 0.05 -6.40
C CYS A 103 10.69 0.17 -4.96
N GLY A 104 9.84 0.48 -3.97
CA GLY A 104 10.22 0.53 -2.55
C GLY A 104 10.77 1.86 -2.03
N TYR A 105 11.05 2.88 -2.86
CA TYR A 105 11.62 4.16 -2.41
C TYR A 105 10.81 4.89 -1.33
N CYS A 106 9.53 4.62 -1.21
CA CYS A 106 8.67 5.19 -0.18
C CYS A 106 8.84 4.55 1.21
N GLU A 107 9.44 3.36 1.30
CA GLU A 107 9.48 2.59 2.55
C GLU A 107 10.30 3.26 3.64
N PRO A 108 11.54 3.73 3.41
CA PRO A 108 12.36 4.38 4.45
C PRO A 108 11.78 5.68 5.01
N HIS A 109 10.79 6.26 4.32
CA HIS A 109 10.14 7.50 4.74
C HIS A 109 8.84 7.27 5.54
N CYS A 110 8.49 6.01 5.79
CA CYS A 110 7.29 5.66 6.51
C CYS A 110 7.57 5.41 7.99
N VAL A 111 6.87 6.13 8.86
CA VAL A 111 7.02 5.97 10.32
C VAL A 111 6.60 4.58 10.84
N SER A 112 5.84 3.82 10.06
CA SER A 112 5.43 2.46 10.40
C SER A 112 6.31 1.37 9.77
N GLU A 113 7.37 1.74 9.03
CA GLU A 113 8.31 0.76 8.50
C GLU A 113 8.95 -0.08 9.61
N GLY A 114 8.99 -1.39 9.40
CA GLY A 114 9.54 -2.33 10.39
C GLY A 114 8.65 -2.62 11.60
N LEU A 115 7.55 -1.86 11.78
CA LEU A 115 6.56 -2.10 12.84
C LEU A 115 5.29 -2.76 12.30
N THR A 116 4.77 -2.24 11.20
CA THR A 116 3.60 -2.76 10.47
C THR A 116 3.85 -2.65 8.97
N LEU A 117 2.82 -2.37 8.16
CA LEU A 117 2.98 -2.27 6.71
C LEU A 117 3.61 -0.93 6.29
N SER A 118 4.58 -1.00 5.38
CA SER A 118 5.10 0.14 4.63
C SER A 118 4.10 0.62 3.54
N PRO A 119 4.30 1.79 2.92
CA PRO A 119 3.41 2.27 1.86
C PRO A 119 3.31 1.29 0.69
N ARG A 120 4.43 0.71 0.22
CA ARG A 120 4.44 -0.29 -0.84
C ARG A 120 3.66 -1.55 -0.44
N GLN A 121 3.87 -2.05 0.77
CA GLN A 121 3.17 -3.23 1.27
C GLN A 121 1.66 -2.99 1.38
N ARG A 122 1.21 -1.80 1.79
CA ARG A 122 -0.21 -1.43 1.78
C ARG A 122 -0.82 -1.50 0.40
N ILE A 123 -0.09 -1.02 -0.62
CA ILE A 123 -0.54 -1.09 -2.02
C ILE A 123 -0.65 -2.54 -2.50
N VAL A 124 0.34 -3.38 -2.19
CA VAL A 124 0.33 -4.81 -2.55
C VAL A 124 -0.87 -5.52 -1.92
N ILE A 125 -1.14 -5.26 -0.64
CA ILE A 125 -2.30 -5.85 0.06
C ILE A 125 -3.62 -5.34 -0.54
N ALA A 126 -3.74 -4.06 -0.84
CA ALA A 126 -4.95 -3.51 -1.48
C ALA A 126 -5.21 -4.17 -2.85
N ARG A 127 -4.18 -4.37 -3.65
CA ARG A 127 -4.27 -5.10 -4.93
C ARG A 127 -4.69 -6.54 -4.75
N GLU A 128 -4.15 -7.24 -3.74
CA GLU A 128 -4.55 -8.63 -3.47
C GLU A 128 -6.01 -8.71 -3.03
N ILE A 129 -6.48 -7.76 -2.20
CA ILE A 129 -7.89 -7.67 -1.84
C ILE A 129 -8.76 -7.50 -3.09
N SER A 130 -8.43 -6.54 -3.96
CA SER A 130 -9.19 -6.29 -5.18
C SER A 130 -9.19 -7.51 -6.11
N ARG A 131 -8.06 -8.21 -6.23
CA ARG A 131 -7.96 -9.45 -7.01
C ARG A 131 -8.89 -10.54 -6.45
N LEU A 132 -8.82 -10.79 -5.14
CA LEU A 132 -9.64 -11.80 -4.48
C LEU A 132 -11.14 -11.49 -4.57
N GLU A 133 -11.51 -10.21 -4.50
CA GLU A 133 -12.90 -9.78 -4.69
C GLU A 133 -13.39 -10.00 -6.12
N ALA A 134 -12.54 -9.72 -7.11
CA ALA A 134 -12.90 -9.87 -8.52
C ALA A 134 -12.98 -11.35 -8.95
N THR A 135 -12.08 -12.20 -8.43
CA THR A 135 -11.99 -13.62 -8.83
C THR A 135 -12.80 -14.55 -7.96
N ASN A 136 -13.02 -14.19 -6.70
CA ASN A 136 -13.65 -15.01 -5.67
C ASN A 136 -13.03 -16.42 -5.53
N ASP A 137 -11.72 -16.53 -5.81
CA ASP A 137 -10.99 -17.81 -5.82
C ASP A 137 -10.59 -18.30 -4.42
N ASP A 138 -10.47 -17.38 -3.43
CA ASP A 138 -10.13 -17.72 -2.04
C ASP A 138 -10.86 -16.79 -1.04
N PRO A 139 -12.13 -17.03 -0.74
CA PRO A 139 -12.91 -16.22 0.20
C PRO A 139 -12.36 -16.22 1.63
N GLN A 140 -11.76 -17.34 2.06
CA GLN A 140 -11.18 -17.43 3.40
C GLN A 140 -9.97 -16.51 3.53
N ARG A 141 -9.05 -16.55 2.58
CA ARG A 141 -7.90 -15.65 2.53
C ARG A 141 -8.33 -14.19 2.50
N LEU A 142 -9.37 -13.85 1.73
CA LEU A 142 -9.92 -12.49 1.72
C LEU A 142 -10.41 -12.06 3.10
N ALA A 143 -11.13 -12.92 3.81
CA ALA A 143 -11.62 -12.63 5.16
C ALA A 143 -10.47 -12.44 6.16
N ASP A 144 -9.44 -13.28 6.10
CA ASP A 144 -8.27 -13.20 6.97
C ASP A 144 -7.47 -11.90 6.71
N ILE A 145 -7.22 -11.56 5.44
CA ILE A 145 -6.56 -10.31 5.08
C ILE A 145 -7.37 -9.11 5.59
N ARG A 146 -8.68 -9.06 5.35
CA ARG A 146 -9.55 -7.95 5.78
C ARG A 146 -9.56 -7.76 7.30
N LYS A 147 -9.44 -8.82 8.07
CA LYS A 147 -9.31 -8.76 9.53
C LYS A 147 -8.00 -8.07 9.95
N ASP A 148 -6.90 -8.41 9.31
CA ASP A 148 -5.58 -7.91 9.68
C ASP A 148 -5.31 -6.50 9.17
N VAL A 149 -5.89 -6.08 8.03
CA VAL A 149 -5.67 -4.76 7.46
C VAL A 149 -6.18 -3.62 8.32
N THR A 150 -7.19 -3.82 9.15
CA THR A 150 -7.73 -2.77 10.04
C THR A 150 -6.61 -2.14 10.87
N TYR A 151 -5.79 -2.94 11.51
CA TYR A 151 -4.65 -2.44 12.27
C TYR A 151 -3.48 -2.07 11.36
N GLN A 152 -2.99 -3.02 10.56
CA GLN A 152 -1.69 -2.90 9.89
C GLN A 152 -1.68 -1.90 8.72
N LEU A 153 -2.78 -1.81 7.96
CA LEU A 153 -2.87 -0.90 6.82
C LEU A 153 -3.46 0.45 7.23
N ASP A 154 -4.55 0.43 8.00
CA ASP A 154 -5.37 1.59 8.29
C ASP A 154 -4.87 2.35 9.53
N GLU A 155 -4.97 1.77 10.72
CA GLU A 155 -4.72 2.47 11.99
C GLU A 155 -3.28 2.97 12.13
N THR A 156 -2.31 2.23 11.58
CA THR A 156 -0.88 2.56 11.69
C THR A 156 -0.38 3.51 10.59
N CYS A 157 -1.23 3.98 9.67
CA CYS A 157 -0.86 4.99 8.70
C CYS A 157 -1.01 6.40 9.29
N ALA A 158 0.09 7.13 9.42
CA ALA A 158 0.07 8.52 9.88
C ALA A 158 -0.58 9.49 8.89
N THR A 159 -0.76 9.08 7.64
CA THR A 159 -1.33 9.91 6.55
C THR A 159 -0.64 11.26 6.36
N ASP A 160 0.66 11.33 6.67
CA ASP A 160 1.50 12.52 6.61
C ASP A 160 1.95 12.91 5.19
N GLY A 161 1.85 11.98 4.23
CA GLY A 161 2.22 12.20 2.83
C GLY A 161 3.71 12.13 2.54
N LEU A 162 4.58 11.83 3.51
CA LEU A 162 6.04 11.74 3.31
C LEU A 162 6.42 10.69 2.26
N CYS A 163 5.65 9.61 2.17
CA CYS A 163 5.83 8.59 1.15
C CYS A 163 5.68 9.11 -0.29
N ALA A 164 4.89 10.16 -0.51
CA ALA A 164 4.70 10.76 -1.82
C ALA A 164 5.92 11.56 -2.29
N LEU A 165 6.67 12.15 -1.36
CA LEU A 165 7.87 12.93 -1.66
C LEU A 165 8.99 12.07 -2.24
N ALA A 166 9.12 10.83 -1.76
CA ALA A 166 10.11 9.88 -2.24
C ALA A 166 9.63 9.05 -3.45
N CYS A 167 8.36 9.12 -3.80
CA CYS A 167 7.79 8.32 -4.87
C CYS A 167 8.07 8.94 -6.25
N PRO A 168 8.75 8.24 -7.20
CA PRO A 168 9.05 8.77 -8.53
C PRO A 168 7.80 9.08 -9.37
N VAL A 169 6.64 8.50 -9.03
CA VAL A 169 5.35 8.75 -9.67
C VAL A 169 4.36 9.46 -8.75
N HIS A 170 4.85 10.04 -7.65
CA HIS A 170 4.11 10.89 -6.71
C HIS A 170 2.85 10.26 -6.11
N ILE A 171 2.92 8.96 -5.76
CA ILE A 171 1.81 8.28 -5.10
C ILE A 171 1.78 8.64 -3.62
N ASP A 172 0.70 9.26 -3.19
CA ASP A 172 0.40 9.50 -1.78
C ASP A 172 -0.46 8.36 -1.21
N THR A 173 0.20 7.38 -0.59
CA THR A 173 -0.49 6.27 0.06
C THR A 173 -1.34 6.74 1.25
N GLY A 174 -0.98 7.86 1.89
CA GLY A 174 -1.79 8.46 2.95
C GLY A 174 -3.15 8.95 2.44
N LYS A 175 -3.22 9.52 1.23
CA LYS A 175 -4.51 9.85 0.58
C LYS A 175 -5.33 8.59 0.31
N PHE A 176 -4.72 7.54 -0.19
CA PHE A 176 -5.41 6.26 -0.39
C PHE A 176 -5.99 5.73 0.93
N VAL A 177 -5.23 5.72 2.01
CA VAL A 177 -5.73 5.28 3.33
C VAL A 177 -6.87 6.18 3.84
N LYS A 178 -6.84 7.49 3.58
CA LYS A 178 -7.97 8.38 3.91
C LYS A 178 -9.25 8.00 3.15
N HIS A 179 -9.14 7.65 1.87
CA HIS A 179 -10.29 7.12 1.10
C HIS A 179 -10.78 5.79 1.69
N TRP A 180 -9.87 4.87 1.98
CA TRP A 180 -10.21 3.61 2.63
C TRP A 180 -10.99 3.81 3.94
N ARG A 181 -10.53 4.72 4.80
CA ARG A 181 -11.25 5.12 6.03
C ARG A 181 -12.62 5.71 5.74
N ALA A 182 -12.72 6.58 4.73
CA ALA A 182 -13.98 7.21 4.36
C ALA A 182 -15.03 6.23 3.84
N ASP A 183 -14.61 5.15 3.20
CA ASP A 183 -15.50 4.09 2.71
C ASP A 183 -16.00 3.19 3.84
N ALA A 184 -15.24 3.06 4.93
CA ALA A 184 -15.61 2.27 6.11
C ALA A 184 -16.63 2.95 7.02
N ILE A 185 -16.83 4.28 6.91
CA ILE A 185 -17.76 5.03 7.78
C ILE A 185 -19.18 5.06 7.18
N THR A 186 -20.17 4.95 8.07
CA THR A 186 -21.60 5.00 7.70
C THR A 186 -22.04 6.42 7.29
N ASP A 187 -23.12 6.52 6.52
CA ASP A 187 -23.69 7.83 6.13
C ASP A 187 -24.08 8.68 7.33
N THR A 188 -24.54 8.06 8.42
CA THR A 188 -24.85 8.79 9.66
C THR A 188 -23.58 9.39 10.27
N GLN A 189 -22.50 8.64 10.34
CA GLN A 189 -21.21 9.16 10.82
C GLN A 189 -20.67 10.26 9.93
N LYS A 190 -20.80 10.14 8.58
CA LYS A 190 -20.44 11.20 7.63
C LYS A 190 -21.24 12.49 7.87
N LYS A 191 -22.57 12.36 8.07
CA LYS A 191 -23.44 13.52 8.38
C LYS A 191 -23.04 14.22 9.68
N VAL A 192 -22.77 13.44 10.74
CA VAL A 192 -22.33 14.00 12.04
C VAL A 192 -20.98 14.69 11.91
N ALA A 193 -20.01 14.08 11.25
CA ALA A 193 -18.69 14.65 11.05
C ALA A 193 -18.76 15.95 10.24
N ASN A 194 -19.54 15.96 9.16
CA ASN A 194 -19.76 17.16 8.33
C ASN A 194 -20.45 18.28 9.12
N TYR A 195 -21.48 17.95 9.92
CA TYR A 195 -22.14 18.93 10.77
C TYR A 195 -21.16 19.57 11.78
N ILE A 196 -20.36 18.73 12.47
CA ILE A 196 -19.33 19.23 13.40
C ILE A 196 -18.31 20.10 12.66
N GLY A 197 -17.80 19.65 11.52
CA GLY A 197 -16.83 20.41 10.72
C GLY A 197 -17.35 21.75 10.24
N SER A 198 -18.61 21.80 9.77
CA SER A 198 -19.25 23.03 9.29
C SER A 198 -19.65 23.98 10.42
N ASN A 199 -19.78 23.47 11.66
CA ASN A 199 -20.22 24.24 12.83
C ASN A 199 -19.19 24.19 13.97
N MET A 200 -17.91 24.25 13.65
CA MET A 200 -16.82 24.05 14.60
C MET A 200 -16.87 25.04 15.78
N GLU A 201 -17.21 26.32 15.53
CA GLU A 201 -17.29 27.34 16.58
C GLU A 201 -18.39 27.02 17.59
N SER A 202 -19.59 26.70 17.13
CA SER A 202 -20.71 26.36 18.00
C SER A 202 -20.49 25.02 18.72
N THR A 203 -19.91 24.03 18.03
CA THR A 203 -19.57 22.75 18.63
C THR A 203 -18.55 22.91 19.75
N THR A 204 -17.49 23.67 19.53
CA THR A 204 -16.48 23.94 20.57
C THR A 204 -17.04 24.80 21.71
N ALA A 205 -17.97 25.72 21.44
CA ALA A 205 -18.66 26.45 22.48
C ALA A 205 -19.53 25.57 23.36
N MET A 206 -20.28 24.63 22.77
CA MET A 206 -21.05 23.61 23.50
C MET A 206 -20.16 22.70 24.34
N MET A 207 -19.04 22.21 23.77
CA MET A 207 -18.07 21.40 24.52
C MET A 207 -17.49 22.15 25.71
N ARG A 208 -17.10 23.40 25.55
CA ARG A 208 -16.61 24.25 26.67
C ARG A 208 -17.66 24.41 27.77
N MET A 209 -18.90 24.67 27.38
CA MET A 209 -20.00 24.76 28.32
C MET A 209 -20.25 23.44 29.05
N GLY A 210 -20.28 22.33 28.32
CA GLY A 210 -20.42 21.00 28.89
C GLY A 210 -19.31 20.68 29.91
N LEU A 211 -18.05 21.00 29.59
CA LEU A 211 -16.93 20.81 30.52
C LEU A 211 -17.02 21.70 31.75
N LYS A 212 -17.52 22.94 31.61
CA LYS A 212 -17.79 23.82 32.77
C LYS A 212 -18.86 23.24 33.68
N VAL A 213 -19.94 22.70 33.11
CA VAL A 213 -21.02 22.04 33.85
C VAL A 213 -20.48 20.80 34.58
N VAL A 214 -19.77 19.93 33.88
CA VAL A 214 -19.15 18.72 34.48
C VAL A 214 -18.18 19.12 35.60
N SER A 215 -17.37 20.15 35.40
CA SER A 215 -16.44 20.64 36.45
C SER A 215 -17.18 21.20 37.67
N PHE A 216 -18.31 21.88 37.47
CA PHE A 216 -19.17 22.35 38.55
C PHE A 216 -19.74 21.17 39.35
N PHE A 217 -20.33 20.18 38.67
CA PHE A 217 -20.80 18.96 39.36
C PHE A 217 -19.71 18.23 40.12
N HIS A 218 -18.51 18.16 39.54
CA HIS A 218 -17.38 17.58 40.23
C HIS A 218 -17.01 18.34 41.50
N SER A 219 -17.06 19.68 41.48
CA SER A 219 -16.78 20.49 42.70
C SER A 219 -17.82 20.30 43.80
N VAL A 220 -19.07 19.96 43.46
CA VAL A 220 -20.16 19.73 44.40
C VAL A 220 -20.16 18.28 44.91
N PHE A 221 -20.04 17.29 44.02
CA PHE A 221 -20.24 15.88 44.36
C PHE A 221 -18.92 15.12 44.61
N GLY A 222 -17.80 15.66 44.17
CA GLY A 222 -16.49 15.06 44.31
C GLY A 222 -16.23 13.86 43.39
N THR A 223 -15.00 13.38 43.42
CA THR A 223 -14.50 12.35 42.48
C THR A 223 -15.24 11.01 42.60
N ARG A 224 -15.55 10.57 43.83
CA ARG A 224 -16.16 9.23 44.04
C ARG A 224 -17.55 9.12 43.43
N ILE A 225 -18.41 10.12 43.64
CA ILE A 225 -19.78 10.11 43.11
C ILE A 225 -19.74 10.23 41.58
N MET A 226 -18.94 11.15 41.03
CA MET A 226 -18.78 11.30 39.58
C MET A 226 -18.28 10.04 38.89
N SER A 227 -17.29 9.35 39.48
CA SER A 227 -16.78 8.08 38.98
C SER A 227 -17.85 6.99 38.99
N SER A 228 -18.64 6.88 40.06
CA SER A 228 -19.72 5.88 40.16
C SER A 228 -20.81 6.10 39.10
N ILE A 229 -21.30 7.35 38.97
CA ILE A 229 -22.35 7.71 38.01
C ILE A 229 -21.85 7.46 36.59
N SER A 230 -20.65 7.93 36.24
CA SER A 230 -20.10 7.75 34.89
C SER A 230 -19.79 6.30 34.56
N SER A 231 -19.42 5.48 35.55
CA SER A 231 -19.23 4.03 35.36
C SER A 231 -20.56 3.33 35.06
N GLY A 232 -21.63 3.71 35.73
CA GLY A 232 -22.98 3.23 35.42
C GLY A 232 -23.43 3.60 34.02
N MET A 233 -23.25 4.88 33.62
CA MET A 233 -23.55 5.37 32.27
C MET A 233 -22.69 4.68 31.20
N HIS A 234 -21.43 4.44 31.47
CA HIS A 234 -20.53 3.70 30.59
C HIS A 234 -21.03 2.28 30.33
N TRP A 235 -21.44 1.59 31.39
CA TRP A 235 -21.98 0.24 31.26
C TRP A 235 -23.29 0.21 30.48
N ILE A 236 -24.24 1.11 30.77
CA ILE A 236 -25.53 1.22 30.06
C ILE A 236 -25.31 1.55 28.58
N SER A 237 -24.36 2.46 28.27
CA SER A 237 -24.05 2.87 26.90
C SER A 237 -23.13 1.88 26.14
N ARG A 238 -22.84 0.71 26.70
CA ARG A 238 -21.89 -0.27 26.14
C ARG A 238 -20.55 0.32 25.77
N GLY A 239 -20.01 1.21 26.61
CA GLY A 239 -18.71 1.82 26.39
C GLY A 239 -18.71 3.12 25.58
N THR A 240 -19.82 3.53 25.01
CA THR A 240 -19.90 4.76 24.19
C THR A 240 -19.65 6.03 25.01
N ILE A 241 -20.17 6.09 26.25
CA ILE A 241 -19.91 7.21 27.16
C ILE A 241 -18.63 6.91 27.93
N PRO A 242 -17.59 7.76 27.86
CA PRO A 242 -16.34 7.55 28.58
C PRO A 242 -16.56 7.67 30.10
N LYS A 243 -15.77 6.91 30.86
CA LYS A 243 -15.75 7.05 32.31
C LYS A 243 -15.13 8.40 32.68
N TRP A 244 -15.72 9.05 33.67
CA TRP A 244 -15.13 10.26 34.24
C TRP A 244 -13.82 9.93 34.97
N ILE A 245 -12.79 10.72 34.73
CA ILE A 245 -11.51 10.66 35.41
C ILE A 245 -11.12 12.05 35.95
N PRO A 246 -10.35 12.18 37.02
CA PRO A 246 -9.95 13.46 37.60
C PRO A 246 -9.17 14.36 36.66
N GLN A 247 -8.57 13.81 35.61
CA GLN A 247 -7.76 14.49 34.62
C GLN A 247 -8.61 15.18 33.52
N ILE A 248 -9.93 15.00 33.50
CA ILE A 248 -10.80 15.71 32.52
C ILE A 248 -10.61 17.22 32.72
N PRO A 249 -10.21 17.95 31.68
CA PRO A 249 -9.92 19.37 31.79
C PRO A 249 -11.20 20.19 32.07
N LYS A 250 -11.03 21.33 32.75
CA LYS A 250 -12.09 22.34 32.85
C LYS A 250 -12.35 22.96 31.49
N GLY A 251 -13.58 23.44 31.28
CA GLY A 251 -13.88 24.19 30.06
C GLY A 251 -13.01 25.45 29.96
N ALA A 252 -12.20 25.54 28.90
CA ALA A 252 -11.34 26.68 28.63
C ALA A 252 -12.14 27.93 28.30
N ASP A 253 -11.55 29.12 28.43
CA ASP A 253 -12.12 30.36 27.94
C ASP A 253 -11.99 30.48 26.42
N LYS A 254 -12.81 31.33 25.78
CA LYS A 254 -12.71 31.56 24.34
C LYS A 254 -11.37 32.21 24.05
N ILE A 255 -10.61 31.60 23.12
CA ILE A 255 -9.39 32.21 22.59
C ILE A 255 -9.82 33.49 21.85
N LYS A 256 -9.20 34.61 22.23
CA LYS A 256 -9.45 35.92 21.61
C LYS A 256 -8.80 36.03 20.26
#